data_d44c546df49760deb1146c0b495b2273
#
_entry.id   d44c546df49760deb1146c0b495b2273
#
_cell.length_a   1.000
_cell.length_b   1.000
_cell.length_c   1.000
_cell.angle_alpha   90.00
_cell.angle_beta   90.00
_cell.angle_gamma   90.00
#
_symmetry.space_group_name_H-M   'P 1'
#
loop_
_entity.id
_entity.type
_entity.pdbx_description
1 polymer ?
#
loop_
_entity_poly.entity_id
_entity_poly.type
_entity_poly.pdbx_seq_one_letter_code
_entity_poly.pdbx_strand_id
1 'polypeptide(L)'
;MPAAWSIWPATYSSKAFERIVGTMNTGTRNYAIVTAAYWGFTLSDGALRMLVLLHFYRLGYSPFTLAFLFLLYEAMGVVANLIGGWLATRYGIKRMLTVGLFTEIAGFLLMSALSPTWSVALSVAWVVGAQGICGVAKDLTKTASKSAIKATAGDASGQLFKWVAFFTGSKNAMKGVGFFLGGLLLQAVGFQAALWIMAGLLFIVFIGVVSFVPPLMGKSKASKSAKELFAKNRGINLLAAARVALFGARDVWFVVGVPVFLYASGWSFTMVSGFVALWTIGYGVVQAAAPAIVRRSDDGLSTEVPAARLWSALLAIVPMGLAVLVAMKVPNLEWVVVAGLGLFGFAFAVNSSVHSYLVLAYAGSEKAAEDVGFYYAANALGRFFGTLLSGLLYQWGGLLFSLTGSAVMLTACWLVTLALPVKLSRNDTQALPALDQVEAPMPAGSADAGVRAEARY
;
A
#
# COMPACT_ATOMS: atom_id res chain seq x y z
N MET A 1 -27.21 -45.85 22.01
CA MET A 1 -27.87 -45.39 20.79
C MET A 1 -27.01 -44.30 20.15
N PRO A 2 -26.46 -44.50 18.96
CA PRO A 2 -25.72 -43.51 18.20
C PRO A 2 -26.60 -42.94 17.10
N ALA A 3 -26.46 -41.70 16.76
CA ALA A 3 -26.81 -41.03 15.49
C ALA A 3 -26.81 -39.51 15.76
N ALA A 4 -26.39 -38.64 14.96
CA ALA A 4 -26.03 -38.56 13.56
C ALA A 4 -25.35 -37.20 13.37
N TRP A 5 -24.09 -37.15 12.95
CA TRP A 5 -23.44 -35.97 12.40
C TRP A 5 -22.81 -36.40 11.07
N SER A 6 -23.64 -36.56 10.09
CA SER A 6 -23.23 -36.61 8.69
C SER A 6 -24.25 -35.81 7.91
N ILE A 7 -23.78 -35.02 6.99
CA ILE A 7 -24.41 -34.44 5.82
C ILE A 7 -24.16 -32.93 5.75
N TRP A 8 -22.96 -32.59 5.32
CA TRP A 8 -22.76 -31.45 4.42
C TRP A 8 -22.00 -31.99 3.21
N PRO A 9 -22.62 -32.01 2.01
CA PRO A 9 -21.94 -32.50 0.83
C PRO A 9 -20.90 -31.49 0.35
N ALA A 10 -19.63 -31.86 0.46
CA ALA A 10 -18.46 -31.12 -0.06
C ALA A 10 -18.47 -30.88 -1.58
N THR A 11 -19.50 -31.38 -2.27
CA THR A 11 -19.63 -31.30 -3.74
C THR A 11 -20.36 -30.07 -4.26
N TYR A 12 -20.98 -29.26 -3.39
CA TYR A 12 -21.71 -28.05 -3.82
C TYR A 12 -20.83 -26.84 -4.10
N SER A 13 -19.66 -26.76 -3.49
CA SER A 13 -18.74 -25.61 -3.61
C SER A 13 -17.99 -25.58 -4.95
N SER A 14 -17.56 -26.73 -5.50
CA SER A 14 -16.74 -26.73 -6.72
C SER A 14 -17.56 -26.43 -7.99
N LYS A 15 -18.76 -26.97 -8.11
CA LYS A 15 -19.63 -26.78 -9.30
C LYS A 15 -20.22 -25.36 -9.38
N ALA A 16 -20.50 -24.72 -8.25
CA ALA A 16 -20.93 -23.32 -8.24
C ALA A 16 -19.79 -22.38 -8.64
N PHE A 17 -18.59 -22.64 -8.14
CA PHE A 17 -17.37 -21.91 -8.53
C PHE A 17 -17.04 -22.13 -10.01
N GLU A 18 -17.09 -23.36 -10.51
CA GLU A 18 -16.88 -23.69 -11.93
C GLU A 18 -17.94 -23.06 -12.86
N ARG A 19 -19.20 -22.97 -12.45
CA ARG A 19 -20.25 -22.25 -13.20
C ARG A 19 -19.98 -20.75 -13.30
N ILE A 20 -19.62 -20.11 -12.20
CA ILE A 20 -19.32 -18.66 -12.17
C ILE A 20 -18.06 -18.36 -13.00
N VAL A 21 -17.02 -19.17 -12.87
CA VAL A 21 -15.74 -19.01 -13.57
C VAL A 21 -15.85 -19.39 -15.05
N GLY A 22 -16.70 -20.34 -15.40
CA GLY A 22 -16.89 -20.81 -16.79
C GLY A 22 -17.65 -19.82 -17.69
N THR A 23 -18.43 -18.88 -17.11
CA THR A 23 -19.18 -17.86 -17.87
C THR A 23 -18.40 -16.54 -18.04
N MET A 24 -17.26 -16.37 -17.36
CA MET A 24 -16.45 -15.14 -17.43
C MET A 24 -15.53 -15.15 -18.65
N ASN A 25 -15.40 -14.00 -19.32
CA ASN A 25 -14.35 -13.79 -20.32
C ASN A 25 -12.97 -14.10 -19.70
N THR A 26 -12.08 -14.75 -20.47
CA THR A 26 -10.74 -15.17 -20.02
C THR A 26 -9.95 -14.04 -19.36
N GLY A 27 -10.03 -12.79 -19.88
CA GLY A 27 -9.41 -11.62 -19.28
C GLY A 27 -9.94 -11.32 -17.88
N THR A 28 -11.26 -11.28 -17.72
CA THR A 28 -11.93 -11.02 -16.44
C THR A 28 -11.62 -12.12 -15.41
N ARG A 29 -11.59 -13.38 -15.83
CA ARG A 29 -11.22 -14.50 -14.97
C ARG A 29 -9.78 -14.36 -14.45
N ASN A 30 -8.83 -14.09 -15.34
CA ASN A 30 -7.42 -13.94 -14.96
C ASN A 30 -7.22 -12.73 -14.02
N TYR A 31 -7.90 -11.62 -14.28
CA TYR A 31 -7.93 -10.45 -13.40
C TYR A 31 -8.45 -10.82 -12.00
N ALA A 32 -9.57 -11.53 -11.91
CA ALA A 32 -10.17 -11.92 -10.64
C ALA A 32 -9.23 -12.83 -9.83
N ILE A 33 -8.61 -13.82 -10.46
CA ILE A 33 -7.67 -14.75 -9.79
C ILE A 33 -6.44 -13.99 -9.26
N VAL A 34 -5.83 -13.14 -10.08
CA VAL A 34 -4.65 -12.37 -9.66
C VAL A 34 -5.00 -11.38 -8.55
N THR A 35 -6.17 -10.73 -8.63
CA THR A 35 -6.64 -9.81 -7.60
C THR A 35 -6.91 -10.54 -6.28
N ALA A 36 -7.58 -11.70 -6.32
CA ALA A 36 -7.82 -12.53 -5.13
C ALA A 36 -6.50 -13.02 -4.50
N ALA A 37 -5.54 -13.43 -5.33
CA ALA A 37 -4.21 -13.82 -4.85
C ALA A 37 -3.48 -12.65 -4.16
N TYR A 38 -3.57 -11.46 -4.74
CA TYR A 38 -2.99 -10.26 -4.15
C TYR A 38 -3.70 -9.81 -2.87
N TRP A 39 -5.01 -10.02 -2.77
CA TRP A 39 -5.74 -9.79 -1.53
C TRP A 39 -5.30 -10.73 -0.41
N GLY A 40 -5.20 -12.03 -0.68
CA GLY A 40 -4.69 -13.00 0.28
C GLY A 40 -3.29 -12.67 0.75
N PHE A 41 -2.40 -12.30 -0.18
CA PHE A 41 -1.06 -11.82 0.13
C PHE A 41 -1.08 -10.55 1.00
N THR A 42 -1.83 -9.52 0.61
CA THR A 42 -1.87 -8.23 1.31
C THR A 42 -2.46 -8.34 2.71
N LEU A 43 -3.43 -9.25 2.87
CA LEU A 43 -4.04 -9.54 4.16
C LEU A 43 -3.02 -10.21 5.10
N SER A 44 -2.28 -11.22 4.64
CA SER A 44 -1.27 -11.89 5.46
C SER A 44 -0.05 -11.01 5.74
N ASP A 45 0.41 -10.20 4.78
CA ASP A 45 1.47 -9.19 4.98
C ASP A 45 1.07 -8.14 6.03
N GLY A 46 -0.19 -7.68 5.98
CA GLY A 46 -0.72 -6.77 7.02
C GLY A 46 -0.78 -7.43 8.40
N ALA A 47 -1.27 -8.67 8.46
CA ALA A 47 -1.35 -9.42 9.72
C ALA A 47 0.03 -9.66 10.33
N LEU A 48 1.02 -10.02 9.52
CA LEU A 48 2.40 -10.20 9.97
C LEU A 48 2.95 -8.96 10.67
N ARG A 49 2.69 -7.77 10.12
CA ARG A 49 3.20 -6.52 10.69
C ARG A 49 2.69 -6.28 12.12
N MET A 50 1.40 -6.45 12.38
CA MET A 50 0.84 -6.31 13.74
C MET A 50 1.26 -7.44 14.65
N LEU A 51 1.29 -8.67 14.13
CA LEU A 51 1.73 -9.84 14.87
C LEU A 51 3.16 -9.67 15.42
N VAL A 52 4.11 -9.27 14.57
CA VAL A 52 5.51 -9.03 14.95
C VAL A 52 5.61 -7.86 15.92
N LEU A 53 5.03 -6.71 15.59
CA LEU A 53 5.13 -5.52 16.42
C LEU A 53 4.64 -5.76 17.86
N LEU A 54 3.43 -6.27 18.00
CA LEU A 54 2.78 -6.43 19.31
C LEU A 54 3.39 -7.59 20.11
N HIS A 55 3.81 -8.67 19.43
CA HIS A 55 4.48 -9.79 20.09
C HIS A 55 5.81 -9.37 20.72
N PHE A 56 6.70 -8.73 19.94
CA PHE A 56 8.01 -8.33 20.44
C PHE A 56 7.93 -7.16 21.42
N TYR A 57 6.94 -6.27 21.29
CA TYR A 57 6.70 -5.25 22.30
C TYR A 57 6.29 -5.88 23.66
N ARG A 58 5.40 -6.88 23.64
CA ARG A 58 5.02 -7.64 24.85
C ARG A 58 6.20 -8.35 25.50
N LEU A 59 7.19 -8.78 24.70
CA LEU A 59 8.44 -9.38 25.23
C LEU A 59 9.42 -8.35 25.78
N GLY A 60 9.08 -7.04 25.80
CA GLY A 60 9.91 -5.98 26.38
C GLY A 60 10.98 -5.42 25.43
N TYR A 61 10.87 -5.66 24.12
CA TYR A 61 11.78 -5.06 23.15
C TYR A 61 11.59 -3.56 23.07
N SER A 62 12.71 -2.82 23.01
CA SER A 62 12.66 -1.36 22.93
C SER A 62 11.99 -0.86 21.64
N PRO A 63 11.37 0.33 21.62
CA PRO A 63 10.77 0.92 20.43
C PRO A 63 11.74 1.02 19.25
N PHE A 64 12.99 1.33 19.49
CA PHE A 64 14.03 1.34 18.45
C PHE A 64 14.26 -0.06 17.86
N THR A 65 14.37 -1.08 18.71
CA THR A 65 14.52 -2.47 18.25
C THR A 65 13.32 -2.93 17.44
N LEU A 66 12.09 -2.56 17.87
CA LEU A 66 10.89 -2.85 17.11
C LEU A 66 10.90 -2.23 15.70
N ALA A 67 11.32 -0.98 15.59
CA ALA A 67 11.48 -0.34 14.27
C ALA A 67 12.53 -1.06 13.42
N PHE A 68 13.66 -1.44 14.06
CA PHE A 68 14.76 -2.14 13.40
C PHE A 68 14.32 -3.48 12.78
N LEU A 69 13.39 -4.22 13.42
CA LEU A 69 12.84 -5.46 12.86
C LEU A 69 12.23 -5.29 11.46
N PHE A 70 11.75 -4.08 11.12
CA PHE A 70 11.10 -3.80 9.82
C PHE A 70 12.02 -3.11 8.80
N LEU A 71 13.24 -2.69 9.18
CA LEU A 71 14.07 -1.87 8.28
C LEU A 71 14.48 -2.62 7.01
N LEU A 72 14.90 -3.88 7.13
CA LEU A 72 15.28 -4.67 5.96
C LEU A 72 14.08 -4.92 5.04
N TYR A 73 12.89 -5.15 5.60
CA TYR A 73 11.64 -5.26 4.85
C TYR A 73 11.36 -3.99 4.01
N GLU A 74 11.53 -2.79 4.59
CA GLU A 74 11.31 -1.55 3.86
C GLU A 74 12.45 -1.25 2.86
N ALA A 75 13.71 -1.57 3.20
CA ALA A 75 14.86 -1.44 2.31
C ALA A 75 14.69 -2.28 1.04
N MET A 76 14.25 -3.54 1.20
CA MET A 76 13.96 -4.41 0.06
C MET A 76 12.84 -3.83 -0.82
N GLY A 77 11.90 -3.07 -0.23
CA GLY A 77 10.89 -2.33 -0.98
C GLY A 77 11.45 -1.26 -1.90
N VAL A 78 12.52 -0.55 -1.50
CA VAL A 78 13.20 0.44 -2.37
C VAL A 78 13.80 -0.28 -3.59
N VAL A 79 14.60 -1.33 -3.34
CA VAL A 79 15.26 -2.10 -4.39
C VAL A 79 14.24 -2.70 -5.36
N ALA A 80 13.21 -3.34 -4.84
CA ALA A 80 12.22 -4.02 -5.65
C ALA A 80 11.34 -3.07 -6.48
N ASN A 81 11.07 -1.85 -6.02
CA ASN A 81 10.35 -0.85 -6.84
C ASN A 81 11.21 -0.36 -8.02
N LEU A 82 12.53 -0.32 -7.89
CA LEU A 82 13.43 0.04 -8.98
C LEU A 82 13.53 -1.07 -10.04
N ILE A 83 13.70 -2.32 -9.63
CA ILE A 83 13.97 -3.43 -10.55
C ILE A 83 12.74 -4.28 -10.90
N GLY A 84 11.65 -4.15 -10.16
CA GLY A 84 10.47 -5.02 -10.26
C GLY A 84 9.81 -5.01 -11.63
N GLY A 85 9.74 -3.86 -12.31
CA GLY A 85 9.23 -3.75 -13.67
C GLY A 85 10.04 -4.58 -14.68
N TRP A 86 11.37 -4.51 -14.59
CA TRP A 86 12.29 -5.29 -15.41
C TRP A 86 12.14 -6.81 -15.15
N LEU A 87 12.03 -7.20 -13.86
CA LEU A 87 11.77 -8.60 -13.50
C LEU A 87 10.46 -9.13 -14.07
N ALA A 88 9.38 -8.32 -14.02
CA ALA A 88 8.06 -8.71 -14.52
C ALA A 88 8.08 -8.98 -16.03
N THR A 89 8.77 -8.16 -16.81
CA THR A 89 8.89 -8.34 -18.28
C THR A 89 9.73 -9.57 -18.62
N ARG A 90 10.80 -9.84 -17.86
CA ARG A 90 11.73 -10.93 -18.13
C ARG A 90 11.18 -12.30 -17.73
N TYR A 91 10.62 -12.43 -16.52
CA TYR A 91 10.21 -13.72 -15.96
C TYR A 91 8.73 -14.03 -16.13
N GLY A 92 7.93 -13.03 -16.42
CA GLY A 92 6.47 -13.14 -16.56
C GLY A 92 5.73 -13.13 -15.21
N ILE A 93 4.45 -12.81 -15.29
CA ILE A 93 3.60 -12.53 -14.13
C ILE A 93 3.42 -13.77 -13.26
N LYS A 94 3.10 -14.93 -13.86
CA LYS A 94 2.87 -16.18 -13.11
C LYS A 94 4.06 -16.54 -12.25
N ARG A 95 5.28 -16.54 -12.81
CA ARG A 95 6.49 -16.90 -12.06
C ARG A 95 6.74 -15.92 -10.90
N MET A 96 6.62 -14.60 -11.15
CA MET A 96 6.82 -13.61 -10.10
C MET A 96 5.81 -13.76 -8.97
N LEU A 97 4.54 -13.98 -9.30
CA LEU A 97 3.48 -14.17 -8.31
C LEU A 97 3.69 -15.46 -7.50
N THR A 98 4.04 -16.55 -8.17
CA THR A 98 4.33 -17.85 -7.52
C THR A 98 5.54 -17.75 -6.59
N VAL A 99 6.64 -17.16 -7.08
CA VAL A 99 7.85 -16.94 -6.26
C VAL A 99 7.55 -16.02 -5.09
N GLY A 100 6.81 -14.93 -5.30
CA GLY A 100 6.43 -14.01 -4.23
C GLY A 100 5.63 -14.69 -3.12
N LEU A 101 4.59 -15.46 -3.48
CA LEU A 101 3.79 -16.21 -2.51
C LEU A 101 4.61 -17.27 -1.76
N PHE A 102 5.43 -18.04 -2.48
CA PHE A 102 6.30 -19.04 -1.88
C PHE A 102 7.31 -18.41 -0.89
N THR A 103 7.90 -17.30 -1.29
CA THR A 103 8.89 -16.56 -0.47
C THR A 103 8.24 -16.00 0.80
N GLU A 104 6.98 -15.54 0.74
CA GLU A 104 6.23 -15.08 1.93
C GLU A 104 5.94 -16.25 2.88
N ILE A 105 5.48 -17.39 2.35
CA ILE A 105 5.27 -18.61 3.15
C ILE A 105 6.56 -19.05 3.82
N ALA A 106 7.68 -19.06 3.09
CA ALA A 106 8.99 -19.38 3.65
C ALA A 106 9.39 -18.40 4.77
N GLY A 107 9.10 -17.09 4.61
CA GLY A 107 9.31 -16.08 5.63
C GLY A 107 8.52 -16.36 6.91
N PHE A 108 7.25 -16.76 6.79
CA PHE A 108 6.42 -17.14 7.95
C PHE A 108 6.95 -18.38 8.65
N LEU A 109 7.34 -19.40 7.90
CA LEU A 109 7.92 -20.64 8.46
C LEU A 109 9.26 -20.37 9.15
N LEU A 110 10.14 -19.57 8.55
CA LEU A 110 11.38 -19.14 9.18
C LEU A 110 11.11 -18.40 10.49
N MET A 111 10.13 -17.49 10.49
CA MET A 111 9.79 -16.72 11.68
C MET A 111 9.17 -17.59 12.77
N SER A 112 8.39 -18.64 12.41
CA SER A 112 7.83 -19.60 13.36
C SER A 112 8.90 -20.49 14.05
N ALA A 113 10.08 -20.61 13.46
CA ALA A 113 11.20 -21.35 14.02
C ALA A 113 11.98 -20.57 15.11
N LEU A 114 11.55 -19.33 15.42
CA LEU A 114 12.14 -18.55 16.52
C LEU A 114 12.03 -19.29 17.84
N SER A 115 13.15 -19.47 18.53
CA SER A 115 13.20 -20.15 19.84
C SER A 115 13.29 -19.13 20.99
N PRO A 116 12.49 -19.31 22.05
CA PRO A 116 12.57 -18.47 23.26
C PRO A 116 13.94 -18.55 23.98
N THR A 117 14.74 -19.57 23.68
CA THR A 117 16.07 -19.79 24.31
C THR A 117 17.18 -18.98 23.64
N TRP A 118 16.90 -18.34 22.51
CA TRP A 118 17.89 -17.57 21.79
C TRP A 118 18.20 -16.24 22.47
N SER A 119 19.44 -15.75 22.29
CA SER A 119 19.79 -14.41 22.73
C SER A 119 18.95 -13.35 21.97
N VAL A 120 18.75 -12.20 22.58
CA VAL A 120 18.04 -11.07 21.96
C VAL A 120 18.66 -10.70 20.60
N ALA A 121 20.01 -10.67 20.53
CA ALA A 121 20.71 -10.32 19.30
C ALA A 121 20.44 -11.33 18.16
N LEU A 122 20.44 -12.64 18.46
CA LEU A 122 20.14 -13.69 17.48
C LEU A 122 18.67 -13.62 17.04
N SER A 123 17.76 -13.44 18.00
CA SER A 123 16.32 -13.28 17.70
C SER A 123 16.05 -12.08 16.80
N VAL A 124 16.67 -10.93 17.06
CA VAL A 124 16.56 -9.73 16.22
C VAL A 124 17.12 -10.00 14.82
N ALA A 125 18.32 -10.57 14.70
CA ALA A 125 18.93 -10.87 13.41
C ALA A 125 18.07 -11.84 12.58
N TRP A 126 17.52 -12.87 13.23
CA TRP A 126 16.63 -13.85 12.60
C TRP A 126 15.33 -13.21 12.07
N VAL A 127 14.67 -12.40 12.90
CA VAL A 127 13.43 -11.73 12.52
C VAL A 127 13.68 -10.69 11.42
N VAL A 128 14.77 -9.92 11.49
CA VAL A 128 15.18 -8.97 10.44
C VAL A 128 15.40 -9.71 9.12
N GLY A 129 16.08 -10.85 9.14
CA GLY A 129 16.31 -11.70 7.96
C GLY A 129 14.98 -12.22 7.37
N ALA A 130 14.12 -12.79 8.20
CA ALA A 130 12.81 -13.28 7.78
C ALA A 130 11.92 -12.15 7.24
N GLN A 131 11.91 -10.99 7.89
CA GLN A 131 11.21 -9.79 7.41
C GLN A 131 11.77 -9.27 6.08
N GLY A 132 13.09 -9.32 5.87
CA GLY A 132 13.71 -8.98 4.59
C GLY A 132 13.21 -9.87 3.45
N ILE A 133 13.09 -11.17 3.70
CA ILE A 133 12.51 -12.16 2.77
C ILE A 133 11.06 -11.80 2.44
N CYS A 134 10.22 -11.50 3.45
CA CYS A 134 8.85 -11.03 3.27
C CYS A 134 8.79 -9.70 2.49
N GLY A 135 9.75 -8.78 2.70
CA GLY A 135 9.87 -7.55 1.94
C GLY A 135 10.07 -7.77 0.44
N VAL A 136 10.94 -8.72 0.06
CA VAL A 136 11.10 -9.16 -1.34
C VAL A 136 9.80 -9.75 -1.88
N ALA A 137 9.19 -10.67 -1.14
CA ALA A 137 7.94 -11.31 -1.51
C ALA A 137 6.83 -10.30 -1.82
N LYS A 138 6.68 -9.27 -0.96
CA LYS A 138 5.71 -8.18 -1.12
C LYS A 138 5.85 -7.47 -2.45
N ASP A 139 7.06 -7.08 -2.80
CA ASP A 139 7.25 -6.24 -3.98
C ASP A 139 7.23 -7.07 -5.28
N LEU A 140 7.65 -8.33 -5.26
CA LEU A 140 7.43 -9.28 -6.36
C LEU A 140 5.93 -9.47 -6.63
N THR A 141 5.16 -9.79 -5.60
CA THR A 141 3.71 -10.03 -5.69
C THR A 141 2.97 -8.78 -6.14
N LYS A 142 3.29 -7.61 -5.58
CA LYS A 142 2.71 -6.32 -5.94
C LYS A 142 2.99 -5.96 -7.41
N THR A 143 4.23 -6.13 -7.86
CA THR A 143 4.61 -5.81 -9.25
C THR A 143 3.97 -6.77 -10.23
N ALA A 144 3.98 -8.07 -9.94
CA ALA A 144 3.30 -9.07 -10.75
C ALA A 144 1.80 -8.78 -10.90
N SER A 145 1.12 -8.48 -9.79
CA SER A 145 -0.31 -8.20 -9.79
C SER A 145 -0.68 -6.94 -10.57
N LYS A 146 0.10 -5.85 -10.42
CA LYS A 146 -0.11 -4.62 -11.21
C LYS A 146 0.12 -4.84 -12.72
N SER A 147 1.15 -5.60 -13.08
CA SER A 147 1.42 -5.95 -14.47
C SER A 147 0.33 -6.83 -15.08
N ALA A 148 -0.27 -7.72 -14.25
CA ALA A 148 -1.37 -8.57 -14.68
C ALA A 148 -2.61 -7.75 -15.09
N ILE A 149 -2.96 -6.71 -14.35
CA ILE A 149 -4.11 -5.86 -14.67
C ILE A 149 -3.97 -5.25 -16.08
N LYS A 150 -2.79 -4.70 -16.37
CA LYS A 150 -2.51 -4.12 -17.70
C LYS A 150 -2.56 -5.18 -18.81
N ALA A 151 -2.07 -6.40 -18.53
CA ALA A 151 -2.06 -7.50 -19.50
C ALA A 151 -3.44 -8.12 -19.75
N THR A 152 -4.40 -7.96 -18.82
CA THR A 152 -5.73 -8.60 -18.89
C THR A 152 -6.85 -7.66 -19.32
N ALA A 153 -6.66 -6.34 -19.17
CA ALA A 153 -7.72 -5.36 -19.47
C ALA A 153 -7.99 -5.17 -20.97
N GLY A 154 -7.06 -5.59 -21.85
CA GLY A 154 -7.19 -5.36 -23.30
C GLY A 154 -7.20 -3.86 -23.65
N ASP A 155 -7.54 -3.55 -24.93
CA ASP A 155 -7.53 -2.16 -25.44
C ASP A 155 -8.83 -1.37 -25.14
N ALA A 156 -9.75 -1.93 -24.36
CA ALA A 156 -10.97 -1.22 -23.94
C ALA A 156 -10.63 -0.19 -22.85
N SER A 157 -10.46 1.08 -23.25
CA SER A 157 -9.98 2.19 -22.42
C SER A 157 -10.69 2.35 -21.07
N GLY A 158 -12.00 2.21 -21.02
CA GLY A 158 -12.78 2.33 -19.78
C GLY A 158 -12.62 1.16 -18.78
N GLN A 159 -12.31 -0.04 -19.25
CA GLN A 159 -12.21 -1.24 -18.41
C GLN A 159 -10.91 -1.25 -17.58
N LEU A 160 -9.79 -0.86 -18.19
CA LEU A 160 -8.50 -0.77 -17.51
C LEU A 160 -8.58 0.18 -16.30
N PHE A 161 -9.18 1.35 -16.50
CA PHE A 161 -9.34 2.34 -15.42
C PHE A 161 -10.15 1.79 -14.25
N LYS A 162 -11.32 1.17 -14.51
CA LYS A 162 -12.16 0.55 -13.48
C LYS A 162 -11.42 -0.53 -12.70
N TRP A 163 -10.67 -1.38 -13.39
CA TRP A 163 -9.92 -2.46 -12.75
C TRP A 163 -8.76 -1.96 -11.89
N VAL A 164 -8.02 -0.95 -12.37
CA VAL A 164 -6.94 -0.32 -11.59
C VAL A 164 -7.49 0.38 -10.37
N ALA A 165 -8.60 1.11 -10.48
CA ALA A 165 -9.24 1.80 -9.36
C ALA A 165 -9.73 0.81 -8.29
N PHE A 166 -10.45 -0.25 -8.71
CA PHE A 166 -10.92 -1.30 -7.81
C PHE A 166 -9.77 -2.03 -7.11
N PHE A 167 -8.73 -2.41 -7.85
CA PHE A 167 -7.54 -3.07 -7.31
C PHE A 167 -6.81 -2.21 -6.28
N THR A 168 -6.64 -0.92 -6.58
CA THR A 168 -5.94 0.00 -5.69
C THR A 168 -6.73 0.31 -4.43
N GLY A 169 -8.05 0.52 -4.55
CA GLY A 169 -8.94 0.77 -3.42
C GLY A 169 -9.08 -0.45 -2.50
N SER A 170 -9.34 -1.61 -3.08
CA SER A 170 -9.49 -2.86 -2.32
C SER A 170 -8.22 -3.29 -1.60
N LYS A 171 -7.04 -2.98 -2.15
CA LYS A 171 -5.75 -3.26 -1.50
C LYS A 171 -5.64 -2.63 -0.10
N ASN A 172 -6.02 -1.37 0.06
CA ASN A 172 -5.92 -0.69 1.34
C ASN A 172 -6.92 -1.28 2.35
N ALA A 173 -8.12 -1.66 1.89
CA ALA A 173 -9.10 -2.35 2.72
C ALA A 173 -8.56 -3.71 3.19
N MET A 174 -8.03 -4.53 2.28
CA MET A 174 -7.44 -5.84 2.63
C MET A 174 -6.26 -5.71 3.58
N LYS A 175 -5.42 -4.69 3.42
CA LYS A 175 -4.33 -4.42 4.34
C LYS A 175 -4.83 -4.04 5.74
N GLY A 176 -5.86 -3.23 5.84
CA GLY A 176 -6.51 -2.87 7.09
C GLY A 176 -7.10 -4.11 7.79
N VAL A 177 -7.86 -4.94 7.06
CA VAL A 177 -8.35 -6.22 7.58
C VAL A 177 -7.20 -7.10 8.07
N GLY A 178 -6.08 -7.15 7.32
CA GLY A 178 -4.87 -7.86 7.73
C GLY A 178 -4.34 -7.36 9.07
N PHE A 179 -4.22 -6.05 9.27
CA PHE A 179 -3.78 -5.49 10.56
C PHE A 179 -4.67 -5.95 11.72
N PHE A 180 -6.00 -5.90 11.55
CA PHE A 180 -6.93 -6.39 12.56
C PHE A 180 -6.72 -7.88 12.87
N LEU A 181 -6.63 -8.71 11.82
CA LEU A 181 -6.42 -10.14 11.98
C LEU A 181 -5.09 -10.47 12.67
N GLY A 182 -4.02 -9.70 12.43
CA GLY A 182 -2.74 -9.91 13.11
C GLY A 182 -2.85 -9.77 14.63
N GLY A 183 -3.51 -8.73 15.13
CA GLY A 183 -3.76 -8.56 16.57
C GLY A 183 -4.72 -9.59 17.14
N LEU A 184 -5.78 -9.91 16.38
CA LEU A 184 -6.76 -10.93 16.79
C LEU A 184 -6.10 -12.32 16.91
N LEU A 185 -5.33 -12.74 15.90
CA LEU A 185 -4.61 -14.01 15.91
C LEU A 185 -3.58 -14.06 17.04
N LEU A 186 -2.84 -12.98 17.29
CA LEU A 186 -1.90 -12.93 18.40
C LEU A 186 -2.59 -13.13 19.74
N GLN A 187 -3.77 -12.53 19.92
CA GLN A 187 -4.55 -12.63 21.15
C GLN A 187 -5.20 -14.00 21.31
N ALA A 188 -5.70 -14.60 20.22
CA ALA A 188 -6.48 -15.84 20.26
C ALA A 188 -5.60 -17.10 20.33
N VAL A 189 -4.52 -17.16 19.52
CA VAL A 189 -3.73 -18.39 19.33
C VAL A 189 -2.23 -18.21 19.59
N GLY A 190 -1.78 -16.98 19.81
CA GLY A 190 -0.37 -16.65 20.02
C GLY A 190 0.46 -16.56 18.72
N PHE A 191 1.76 -16.29 18.88
CA PHE A 191 2.63 -15.90 17.78
C PHE A 191 2.89 -17.04 16.77
N GLN A 192 3.34 -18.21 17.24
CA GLN A 192 3.71 -19.32 16.36
C GLN A 192 2.50 -19.91 15.62
N ALA A 193 1.39 -20.17 16.34
CA ALA A 193 0.18 -20.71 15.71
C ALA A 193 -0.40 -19.74 14.68
N ALA A 194 -0.37 -18.43 14.95
CA ALA A 194 -0.78 -17.41 13.98
C ALA A 194 0.03 -17.49 12.69
N LEU A 195 1.35 -17.65 12.77
CA LEU A 195 2.23 -17.79 11.59
C LEU A 195 1.91 -19.06 10.79
N TRP A 196 1.64 -20.19 11.46
CA TRP A 196 1.24 -21.43 10.79
C TRP A 196 -0.11 -21.31 10.10
N ILE A 197 -1.10 -20.67 10.74
CA ILE A 197 -2.42 -20.40 10.14
C ILE A 197 -2.25 -19.53 8.89
N MET A 198 -1.48 -18.44 8.99
CA MET A 198 -1.23 -17.54 7.86
C MET A 198 -0.50 -18.24 6.72
N ALA A 199 0.53 -19.06 7.03
CA ALA A 199 1.25 -19.85 6.03
C ALA A 199 0.31 -20.85 5.32
N GLY A 200 -0.56 -21.54 6.06
CA GLY A 200 -1.52 -22.48 5.52
C GLY A 200 -2.56 -21.83 4.60
N LEU A 201 -3.12 -20.68 5.02
CA LEU A 201 -4.06 -19.93 4.19
C LEU A 201 -3.38 -19.39 2.91
N LEU A 202 -2.17 -18.88 3.03
CA LEU A 202 -1.42 -18.38 1.87
C LEU A 202 -0.98 -19.52 0.95
N PHE A 203 -0.75 -20.73 1.47
CA PHE A 203 -0.46 -21.92 0.68
C PHE A 203 -1.66 -22.35 -0.18
N ILE A 204 -2.88 -22.22 0.32
CA ILE A 204 -4.10 -22.44 -0.49
C ILE A 204 -4.15 -21.44 -1.65
N VAL A 205 -3.85 -20.17 -1.40
CA VAL A 205 -3.77 -19.13 -2.44
C VAL A 205 -2.68 -19.46 -3.47
N PHE A 206 -1.51 -19.91 -2.99
CA PHE A 206 -0.40 -20.35 -3.84
C PHE A 206 -0.80 -21.50 -4.80
N ILE A 207 -1.48 -22.53 -4.29
CA ILE A 207 -2.02 -23.62 -5.12
C ILE A 207 -2.97 -23.05 -6.18
N GLY A 208 -3.86 -22.14 -5.80
CA GLY A 208 -4.78 -21.49 -6.74
C GLY A 208 -4.05 -20.75 -7.87
N VAL A 209 -2.99 -20.01 -7.56
CA VAL A 209 -2.17 -19.29 -8.56
C VAL A 209 -1.47 -20.28 -9.51
N VAL A 210 -0.84 -21.32 -8.96
CA VAL A 210 -0.13 -22.33 -9.76
C VAL A 210 -1.09 -23.05 -10.72
N SER A 211 -2.31 -23.35 -10.27
CA SER A 211 -3.29 -24.11 -11.04
C SER A 211 -4.01 -23.26 -12.10
N PHE A 212 -4.35 -22.01 -11.78
CA PHE A 212 -5.30 -21.26 -12.61
C PHE A 212 -4.69 -20.08 -13.40
N VAL A 213 -3.51 -19.59 -13.06
CA VAL A 213 -2.87 -18.48 -13.81
C VAL A 213 -2.13 -19.02 -15.04
N PRO A 214 -2.36 -18.45 -16.25
CA PRO A 214 -1.67 -18.90 -17.47
C PRO A 214 -0.15 -18.70 -17.42
N PRO A 215 0.67 -19.64 -17.94
CA PRO A 215 2.13 -19.60 -17.81
C PRO A 215 2.81 -18.48 -18.61
N LEU A 216 2.22 -18.02 -19.71
CA LEU A 216 2.83 -17.03 -20.63
C LEU A 216 2.36 -15.59 -20.38
N MET A 217 1.61 -15.34 -19.32
CA MET A 217 1.05 -14.03 -19.00
C MET A 217 2.15 -12.99 -18.77
N GLY A 218 2.15 -11.89 -19.54
CA GLY A 218 2.94 -10.69 -19.30
C GLY A 218 4.41 -10.72 -19.71
N LYS A 219 4.89 -11.71 -20.46
CA LYS A 219 6.24 -11.69 -21.03
C LYS A 219 6.35 -10.69 -22.20
N SER A 220 7.36 -9.84 -22.17
CA SER A 220 7.67 -8.89 -23.24
C SER A 220 9.16 -8.96 -23.59
N LYS A 221 9.49 -8.70 -24.88
CA LYS A 221 10.87 -8.68 -25.40
C LYS A 221 11.57 -7.33 -25.16
N ALA A 222 10.91 -6.31 -24.61
CA ALA A 222 11.49 -4.98 -24.44
C ALA A 222 12.55 -4.98 -23.33
N SER A 223 13.81 -4.72 -23.71
CA SER A 223 14.92 -4.48 -22.79
C SER A 223 15.05 -2.97 -22.56
N LYS A 224 15.04 -2.54 -21.30
CA LYS A 224 15.24 -1.13 -20.92
C LYS A 224 16.59 -0.93 -20.25
N SER A 225 17.20 0.25 -20.48
CA SER A 225 18.51 0.61 -19.91
C SER A 225 18.37 1.12 -18.47
N ALA A 226 19.25 0.68 -17.56
CA ALA A 226 19.28 1.11 -16.17
C ALA A 226 19.70 2.60 -16.00
N LYS A 227 20.35 3.20 -17.00
CA LYS A 227 20.79 4.62 -16.93
C LYS A 227 19.65 5.63 -16.94
N GLU A 228 18.49 5.27 -17.49
CA GLU A 228 17.32 6.16 -17.60
C GLU A 228 16.52 6.28 -16.29
N LEU A 229 16.82 5.41 -15.30
CA LEU A 229 16.10 5.38 -14.02
C LEU A 229 16.29 6.64 -13.16
N PHE A 230 17.41 7.37 -13.32
CA PHE A 230 17.80 8.44 -12.41
C PHE A 230 17.74 9.85 -13.01
N ALA A 231 17.66 10.00 -14.33
CA ALA A 231 17.59 11.31 -15.01
C ALA A 231 16.12 11.75 -15.15
N LYS A 232 15.62 12.51 -14.17
CA LYS A 232 14.23 12.98 -14.14
C LYS A 232 14.12 14.49 -14.29
N ASN A 233 12.96 14.96 -14.76
CA ASN A 233 12.69 16.39 -14.83
C ASN A 233 12.55 17.00 -13.42
N ARG A 234 12.63 18.35 -13.34
CA ARG A 234 12.58 19.08 -12.06
C ARG A 234 11.29 18.81 -11.28
N GLY A 235 10.14 18.75 -11.95
CA GLY A 235 8.85 18.50 -11.31
C GLY A 235 8.79 17.13 -10.63
N ILE A 236 9.26 16.09 -11.32
CA ILE A 236 9.32 14.72 -10.78
C ILE A 236 10.30 14.62 -9.61
N ASN A 237 11.49 15.24 -9.71
CA ASN A 237 12.47 15.21 -8.63
C ASN A 237 11.94 15.90 -7.35
N LEU A 238 11.32 17.08 -7.49
CA LEU A 238 10.71 17.79 -6.35
C LEU A 238 9.54 17.00 -5.77
N LEU A 239 8.68 16.44 -6.62
CA LEU A 239 7.55 15.63 -6.18
C LEU A 239 8.01 14.34 -5.46
N ALA A 240 9.07 13.72 -5.95
CA ALA A 240 9.68 12.55 -5.30
C ALA A 240 10.28 12.92 -3.93
N ALA A 241 10.98 14.04 -3.81
CA ALA A 241 11.50 14.55 -2.53
C ALA A 241 10.37 14.85 -1.54
N ALA A 242 9.30 15.55 -1.99
CA ALA A 242 8.12 15.79 -1.18
C ALA A 242 7.46 14.47 -0.74
N ARG A 243 7.45 13.45 -1.60
CA ARG A 243 6.89 12.12 -1.30
C ARG A 243 7.68 11.37 -0.23
N VAL A 244 9.01 11.46 -0.22
CA VAL A 244 9.87 10.91 0.85
C VAL A 244 9.42 11.49 2.19
N ALA A 245 9.32 12.81 2.28
CA ALA A 245 8.93 13.51 3.50
C ALA A 245 7.49 13.19 3.91
N LEU A 246 6.53 13.16 2.97
CA LEU A 246 5.12 12.89 3.22
C LEU A 246 4.89 11.49 3.81
N PHE A 247 5.47 10.46 3.20
CA PHE A 247 5.29 9.09 3.68
C PHE A 247 6.13 8.77 4.90
N GLY A 248 7.32 9.37 5.00
CA GLY A 248 8.13 9.30 6.21
C GLY A 248 7.38 9.88 7.40
N ALA A 249 6.80 11.06 7.26
CA ALA A 249 6.02 11.72 8.32
C ALA A 249 4.86 10.87 8.87
N ARG A 250 4.16 10.15 8.01
CA ARG A 250 3.13 9.20 8.44
C ARG A 250 3.74 8.04 9.21
N ASP A 251 4.78 7.41 8.67
CA ASP A 251 5.34 6.20 9.24
C ASP A 251 6.08 6.46 10.57
N VAL A 252 6.55 7.70 10.83
CA VAL A 252 7.15 8.12 12.10
C VAL A 252 6.25 7.84 13.31
N TRP A 253 4.94 8.00 13.21
CA TRP A 253 4.03 7.68 14.31
C TRP A 253 3.27 6.37 14.08
N PHE A 254 3.05 5.97 12.81
CA PHE A 254 2.17 4.86 12.45
C PHE A 254 2.77 3.49 12.74
N VAL A 255 4.09 3.30 12.52
CA VAL A 255 4.71 1.96 12.52
C VAL A 255 4.90 1.43 13.94
N VAL A 256 5.47 2.22 14.83
CA VAL A 256 5.76 1.85 16.22
C VAL A 256 5.07 2.80 17.21
N GLY A 257 5.17 4.10 17.00
CA GLY A 257 4.78 5.11 17.97
C GLY A 257 3.36 4.96 18.49
N VAL A 258 2.36 5.02 17.62
CA VAL A 258 0.95 4.96 18.03
C VAL A 258 0.52 3.57 18.51
N PRO A 259 0.86 2.46 17.84
CA PRO A 259 0.54 1.14 18.37
C PRO A 259 1.09 0.89 19.78
N VAL A 260 2.34 1.28 20.02
CA VAL A 260 3.00 1.15 21.34
C VAL A 260 2.33 2.07 22.37
N PHE A 261 2.05 3.33 22.00
CA PHE A 261 1.36 4.27 22.87
C PHE A 261 -0.02 3.76 23.30
N LEU A 262 -0.86 3.32 22.36
CA LEU A 262 -2.21 2.83 22.66
C LEU A 262 -2.16 1.56 23.53
N TYR A 263 -1.26 0.63 23.24
CA TYR A 263 -1.09 -0.56 24.06
C TYR A 263 -0.61 -0.22 25.48
N ALA A 264 0.35 0.72 25.61
CA ALA A 264 0.83 1.22 26.91
C ALA A 264 -0.26 1.98 27.69
N SER A 265 -1.26 2.55 27.00
CA SER A 265 -2.45 3.17 27.59
C SER A 265 -3.54 2.15 28.01
N GLY A 266 -3.24 0.84 27.94
CA GLY A 266 -4.15 -0.23 28.39
C GLY A 266 -5.06 -0.82 27.29
N TRP A 267 -4.88 -0.47 26.03
CA TRP A 267 -5.64 -1.05 24.93
C TRP A 267 -5.21 -2.51 24.68
N SER A 268 -6.16 -3.40 24.38
CA SER A 268 -5.85 -4.77 23.97
C SER A 268 -5.22 -4.82 22.58
N PHE A 269 -4.56 -5.92 22.22
CA PHE A 269 -4.01 -6.14 20.88
C PHE A 269 -5.08 -5.96 19.79
N THR A 270 -6.29 -6.48 20.05
CA THR A 270 -7.41 -6.36 19.11
C THR A 270 -7.87 -4.91 18.96
N MET A 271 -7.91 -4.11 20.04
CA MET A 271 -8.29 -2.69 19.97
C MET A 271 -7.25 -1.86 19.20
N VAL A 272 -5.96 -2.03 19.50
CA VAL A 272 -4.86 -1.36 18.79
C VAL A 272 -4.91 -1.69 17.30
N SER A 273 -5.00 -2.98 16.98
CA SER A 273 -5.05 -3.46 15.60
C SER A 273 -6.32 -3.02 14.89
N GLY A 274 -7.45 -2.96 15.60
CA GLY A 274 -8.72 -2.43 15.12
C GLY A 274 -8.64 -0.96 14.72
N PHE A 275 -8.02 -0.12 15.55
CA PHE A 275 -7.77 1.28 15.22
C PHE A 275 -6.93 1.42 13.95
N VAL A 276 -5.77 0.74 13.88
CA VAL A 276 -4.87 0.79 12.72
C VAL A 276 -5.57 0.29 11.45
N ALA A 277 -6.44 -0.74 11.59
CA ALA A 277 -7.26 -1.27 10.51
C ALA A 277 -8.26 -0.24 10.00
N LEU A 278 -9.08 0.32 10.89
CA LEU A 278 -10.10 1.32 10.55
C LEU A 278 -9.45 2.57 9.95
N TRP A 279 -8.33 3.02 10.50
CA TRP A 279 -7.57 4.13 9.95
C TRP A 279 -7.10 3.84 8.51
N THR A 280 -6.57 2.64 8.24
CA THR A 280 -6.06 2.26 6.91
C THR A 280 -7.21 2.10 5.90
N ILE A 281 -8.34 1.54 6.31
CA ILE A 281 -9.54 1.42 5.47
C ILE A 281 -10.12 2.81 5.17
N GLY A 282 -10.30 3.63 6.20
CA GLY A 282 -10.79 5.01 6.07
C GLY A 282 -9.92 5.87 5.17
N TYR A 283 -8.60 5.78 5.33
CA TYR A 283 -7.63 6.37 4.41
C TYR A 283 -7.87 5.92 2.96
N GLY A 284 -8.08 4.64 2.72
CA GLY A 284 -8.35 4.10 1.39
C GLY A 284 -9.66 4.63 0.78
N VAL A 285 -10.70 4.73 1.57
CA VAL A 285 -12.01 5.29 1.16
C VAL A 285 -11.89 6.76 0.78
N VAL A 286 -11.28 7.58 1.64
CA VAL A 286 -11.05 9.01 1.36
C VAL A 286 -10.15 9.20 0.15
N GLN A 287 -9.13 8.35 -0.01
CA GLN A 287 -8.26 8.39 -1.18
C GLN A 287 -9.03 8.13 -2.50
N ALA A 288 -9.96 7.19 -2.49
CA ALA A 288 -10.83 6.93 -3.64
C ALA A 288 -11.79 8.10 -3.94
N ALA A 289 -12.24 8.81 -2.90
CA ALA A 289 -13.12 9.98 -3.02
C ALA A 289 -12.37 11.30 -3.31
N ALA A 290 -11.05 11.34 -3.22
CA ALA A 290 -10.24 12.56 -3.37
C ALA A 290 -10.47 13.31 -4.70
N PRO A 291 -10.74 12.67 -5.87
CA PRO A 291 -11.08 13.36 -7.10
C PRO A 291 -12.35 14.20 -7.03
N ALA A 292 -13.28 13.89 -6.11
CA ALA A 292 -14.47 14.71 -5.88
C ALA A 292 -14.20 15.92 -4.95
N ILE A 293 -13.10 15.87 -4.18
CA ILE A 293 -12.73 16.93 -3.22
C ILE A 293 -11.84 17.98 -3.92
N VAL A 294 -10.94 17.55 -4.81
CA VAL A 294 -10.00 18.44 -5.50
C VAL A 294 -10.42 18.58 -6.96
N ARG A 295 -10.73 19.83 -7.36
CA ARG A 295 -11.05 20.14 -8.75
C ARG A 295 -9.84 19.87 -9.63
N ARG A 296 -10.09 19.34 -10.81
CA ARG A 296 -9.08 19.11 -11.84
C ARG A 296 -9.04 20.26 -12.82
N SER A 297 -7.84 20.60 -13.27
CA SER A 297 -7.63 21.53 -14.38
C SER A 297 -7.36 20.78 -15.69
N ASP A 298 -7.57 21.45 -16.82
CA ASP A 298 -7.32 20.87 -18.15
C ASP A 298 -5.82 20.59 -18.38
N ASP A 299 -4.93 21.41 -17.79
CA ASP A 299 -3.49 21.25 -17.85
C ASP A 299 -2.92 20.29 -16.78
N GLY A 300 -3.74 19.81 -15.84
CA GLY A 300 -3.35 18.92 -14.76
C GLY A 300 -2.40 19.55 -13.73
N LEU A 301 -2.13 20.84 -13.77
CA LEU A 301 -1.16 21.52 -12.90
C LEU A 301 -1.71 22.78 -12.22
N SER A 302 -2.51 23.57 -12.92
CA SER A 302 -2.91 24.92 -12.48
C SER A 302 -3.78 24.91 -11.22
N THR A 303 -4.58 23.88 -10.98
CA THR A 303 -5.35 23.68 -9.74
C THR A 303 -4.73 22.66 -8.81
N GLU A 304 -4.06 21.64 -9.32
CA GLU A 304 -3.50 20.54 -8.55
C GLU A 304 -2.26 20.94 -7.74
N VAL A 305 -1.38 21.79 -8.31
CA VAL A 305 -0.20 22.29 -7.57
C VAL A 305 -0.59 23.18 -6.39
N PRO A 306 -1.48 24.18 -6.53
CA PRO A 306 -2.05 24.92 -5.40
C PRO A 306 -2.74 24.01 -4.37
N ALA A 307 -3.51 23.01 -4.81
CA ALA A 307 -4.13 22.04 -3.91
C ALA A 307 -3.08 21.24 -3.13
N ALA A 308 -2.01 20.76 -3.76
CA ALA A 308 -0.91 20.08 -3.08
C ALA A 308 -0.25 20.96 -2.02
N ARG A 309 -0.04 22.25 -2.30
CA ARG A 309 0.51 23.23 -1.36
C ARG A 309 -0.40 23.43 -0.16
N LEU A 310 -1.70 23.63 -0.38
CA LEU A 310 -2.70 23.82 0.67
C LEU A 310 -2.81 22.58 1.56
N TRP A 311 -3.01 21.40 0.95
CA TRP A 311 -3.19 20.17 1.71
C TRP A 311 -1.93 19.74 2.47
N SER A 312 -0.73 20.01 1.95
CA SER A 312 0.53 19.78 2.66
C SER A 312 0.66 20.71 3.88
N ALA A 313 0.27 21.99 3.77
CA ALA A 313 0.26 22.92 4.88
C ALA A 313 -0.73 22.50 5.98
N LEU A 314 -1.97 22.22 5.61
CA LEU A 314 -3.01 21.76 6.54
C LEU A 314 -2.58 20.46 7.25
N LEU A 315 -1.98 19.53 6.51
CA LEU A 315 -1.52 18.27 7.06
C LEU A 315 -0.39 18.47 8.09
N ALA A 316 0.50 19.45 7.91
CA ALA A 316 1.58 19.74 8.85
C ALA A 316 1.07 20.28 10.21
N ILE A 317 -0.06 21.00 10.21
CA ILE A 317 -0.67 21.57 11.43
C ILE A 317 -1.19 20.46 12.35
N VAL A 318 -1.71 19.36 11.82
CA VAL A 318 -2.36 18.30 12.62
C VAL A 318 -1.40 17.66 13.63
N PRO A 319 -0.24 17.08 13.24
CA PRO A 319 0.68 16.48 14.21
C PRO A 319 1.32 17.52 15.13
N MET A 320 1.48 18.79 14.69
CA MET A 320 1.94 19.88 15.53
C MET A 320 0.93 20.16 16.65
N GLY A 321 -0.36 20.29 16.32
CA GLY A 321 -1.43 20.46 17.30
C GLY A 321 -1.52 19.29 18.27
N LEU A 322 -1.44 18.05 17.75
CA LEU A 322 -1.41 16.85 18.59
C LEU A 322 -0.20 16.82 19.52
N ALA A 323 0.99 17.21 19.05
CA ALA A 323 2.19 17.29 19.89
C ALA A 323 1.99 18.25 21.06
N VAL A 324 1.35 19.41 20.84
CA VAL A 324 1.02 20.37 21.92
C VAL A 324 0.06 19.73 22.92
N LEU A 325 -1.02 19.07 22.46
CA LEU A 325 -1.99 18.41 23.35
C LEU A 325 -1.34 17.27 24.16
N VAL A 326 -0.41 16.51 23.57
CA VAL A 326 0.39 15.49 24.26
C VAL A 326 1.28 16.13 25.33
N ALA A 327 1.94 17.26 25.02
CA ALA A 327 2.78 17.98 25.97
C ALA A 327 1.97 18.55 27.15
N MET A 328 0.75 19.00 26.90
CA MET A 328 -0.20 19.49 27.91
C MET A 328 -0.81 18.38 28.76
N LYS A 329 -0.59 17.11 28.42
CA LYS A 329 -1.14 15.92 29.12
C LYS A 329 -2.67 16.03 29.31
N VAL A 330 -3.40 16.40 28.26
CA VAL A 330 -4.85 16.56 28.29
C VAL A 330 -5.56 15.24 28.75
N PRO A 331 -6.73 15.34 29.41
CA PRO A 331 -7.49 14.15 29.81
C PRO A 331 -7.89 13.29 28.60
N ASN A 332 -7.98 11.98 28.79
CA ASN A 332 -8.35 11.01 27.74
C ASN A 332 -7.49 11.15 26.46
N LEU A 333 -6.19 11.31 26.66
CA LEU A 333 -5.21 11.61 25.62
C LEU A 333 -5.27 10.60 24.46
N GLU A 334 -5.51 9.32 24.74
CA GLU A 334 -5.62 8.25 23.75
C GLU A 334 -6.75 8.52 22.74
N TRP A 335 -7.89 9.00 23.19
CA TRP A 335 -9.03 9.34 22.31
C TRP A 335 -8.80 10.63 21.52
N VAL A 336 -8.12 11.61 22.12
CA VAL A 336 -7.70 12.85 21.44
C VAL A 336 -6.73 12.50 20.31
N VAL A 337 -5.78 11.61 20.56
CA VAL A 337 -4.82 11.13 19.56
C VAL A 337 -5.55 10.36 18.45
N VAL A 338 -6.45 9.45 18.78
CA VAL A 338 -7.25 8.70 17.80
C VAL A 338 -8.05 9.64 16.88
N ALA A 339 -8.75 10.61 17.46
CA ALA A 339 -9.53 11.59 16.68
C ALA A 339 -8.64 12.47 15.79
N GLY A 340 -7.53 13.00 16.33
CA GLY A 340 -6.59 13.82 15.57
C GLY A 340 -5.90 13.04 14.45
N LEU A 341 -5.57 11.76 14.67
CA LEU A 341 -5.03 10.90 13.63
C LEU A 341 -6.08 10.51 12.58
N GLY A 342 -7.36 10.51 12.91
CA GLY A 342 -8.45 10.44 11.94
C GLY A 342 -8.45 11.64 10.99
N LEU A 343 -8.34 12.85 11.54
CA LEU A 343 -8.18 14.09 10.76
C LEU A 343 -6.90 14.08 9.90
N PHE A 344 -5.78 13.62 10.48
CA PHE A 344 -4.54 13.38 9.73
C PHE A 344 -4.78 12.45 8.54
N GLY A 345 -5.46 11.32 8.77
CA GLY A 345 -5.77 10.33 7.74
C GLY A 345 -6.55 10.90 6.56
N PHE A 346 -7.53 11.75 6.86
CA PHE A 346 -8.31 12.45 5.85
C PHE A 346 -7.42 13.38 4.99
N ALA A 347 -6.71 14.31 5.63
CA ALA A 347 -5.84 15.26 4.92
C ALA A 347 -4.71 14.55 4.17
N PHE A 348 -4.11 13.50 4.76
CA PHE A 348 -3.09 12.68 4.14
C PHE A 348 -3.60 11.93 2.90
N ALA A 349 -4.84 11.41 2.95
CA ALA A 349 -5.44 10.71 1.81
C ALA A 349 -5.62 11.64 0.61
N VAL A 350 -6.16 12.84 0.84
CA VAL A 350 -6.34 13.86 -0.21
C VAL A 350 -5.00 14.28 -0.79
N ASN A 351 -4.04 14.69 0.06
CA ASN A 351 -2.72 15.15 -0.39
C ASN A 351 -1.96 14.05 -1.13
N SER A 352 -2.01 12.81 -0.64
CA SER A 352 -1.37 11.66 -1.31
C SER A 352 -1.99 11.37 -2.67
N SER A 353 -3.29 11.58 -2.85
CA SER A 353 -3.97 11.44 -4.15
C SER A 353 -3.52 12.52 -5.13
N VAL A 354 -3.46 13.78 -4.69
CA VAL A 354 -2.97 14.90 -5.50
C VAL A 354 -1.53 14.64 -5.96
N HIS A 355 -0.63 14.23 -5.05
CA HIS A 355 0.75 13.86 -5.41
C HIS A 355 0.81 12.71 -6.43
N SER A 356 -0.07 11.71 -6.29
CA SER A 356 -0.13 10.58 -7.23
C SER A 356 -0.66 10.96 -8.60
N TYR A 357 -1.48 11.99 -8.69
CA TYR A 357 -1.93 12.58 -9.94
C TYR A 357 -0.81 13.43 -10.58
N LEU A 358 -0.16 14.29 -9.79
CA LEU A 358 0.91 15.18 -10.28
C LEU A 358 2.09 14.42 -10.89
N VAL A 359 2.43 13.21 -10.39
CA VAL A 359 3.50 12.42 -11.02
C VAL A 359 3.16 12.05 -12.46
N LEU A 360 1.88 11.81 -12.77
CA LEU A 360 1.43 11.53 -14.14
C LEU A 360 1.43 12.81 -14.99
N ALA A 361 1.03 13.94 -14.40
CA ALA A 361 1.03 15.24 -15.10
C ALA A 361 2.44 15.73 -15.44
N TYR A 362 3.44 15.45 -14.62
CA TYR A 362 4.85 15.78 -14.89
C TYR A 362 5.57 14.74 -15.77
N ALA A 363 5.07 13.49 -15.82
CA ALA A 363 5.69 12.44 -16.60
C ALA A 363 5.38 12.60 -18.08
N GLY A 364 6.41 12.57 -18.94
CA GLY A 364 6.22 12.50 -20.39
C GLY A 364 5.64 11.15 -20.81
N SER A 365 4.89 11.13 -21.93
CA SER A 365 4.21 9.93 -22.43
C SER A 365 5.13 8.73 -22.65
N GLU A 366 6.35 8.97 -23.14
CA GLU A 366 7.32 7.90 -23.43
C GLU A 366 7.97 7.30 -22.18
N LYS A 367 8.12 8.07 -21.09
CA LYS A 367 8.84 7.67 -19.85
C LYS A 367 7.94 7.54 -18.62
N ALA A 368 6.63 7.65 -18.79
CA ALA A 368 5.68 7.65 -17.66
C ALA A 368 5.84 6.46 -16.70
N ALA A 369 6.09 5.26 -17.21
CA ALA A 369 6.27 4.08 -16.36
C ALA A 369 7.55 4.15 -15.50
N GLU A 370 8.62 4.76 -16.00
CA GLU A 370 9.90 4.92 -15.30
C GLU A 370 9.81 6.02 -14.25
N ASP A 371 9.15 7.12 -14.58
CA ASP A 371 8.92 8.25 -13.68
C ASP A 371 8.03 7.84 -12.49
N VAL A 372 6.98 7.09 -12.76
CA VAL A 372 6.14 6.48 -11.73
C VAL A 372 6.93 5.48 -10.88
N GLY A 373 7.82 4.67 -11.48
CA GLY A 373 8.70 3.75 -10.75
C GLY A 373 9.64 4.48 -9.80
N PHE A 374 10.29 5.55 -10.27
CA PHE A 374 11.14 6.42 -9.44
C PHE A 374 10.36 7.06 -8.28
N TYR A 375 9.19 7.59 -8.54
CA TYR A 375 8.30 8.14 -7.52
C TYR A 375 7.88 7.10 -6.47
N TYR A 376 7.61 5.85 -6.86
CA TYR A 376 7.31 4.79 -5.88
C TYR A 376 8.54 4.32 -5.11
N ALA A 377 9.74 4.38 -5.69
CA ALA A 377 10.98 4.15 -4.96
C ALA A 377 11.20 5.22 -3.89
N ALA A 378 10.97 6.50 -4.22
CA ALA A 378 10.99 7.60 -3.25
C ALA A 378 9.96 7.39 -2.12
N ASN A 379 8.75 6.89 -2.44
CA ASN A 379 7.77 6.52 -1.43
C ASN A 379 8.27 5.42 -0.48
N ALA A 380 8.95 4.39 -1.00
CA ALA A 380 9.52 3.33 -0.19
C ALA A 380 10.69 3.83 0.68
N LEU A 381 11.50 4.74 0.13
CA LEU A 381 12.58 5.40 0.88
C LEU A 381 12.03 6.24 2.05
N GLY A 382 10.94 6.99 1.82
CA GLY A 382 10.24 7.72 2.88
C GLY A 382 9.75 6.79 3.99
N ARG A 383 9.20 5.65 3.63
CA ARG A 383 8.74 4.63 4.58
C ARG A 383 9.90 4.02 5.37
N PHE A 384 11.04 3.78 4.74
CA PHE A 384 12.25 3.30 5.42
C PHE A 384 12.71 4.29 6.50
N PHE A 385 12.88 5.56 6.16
CA PHE A 385 13.25 6.59 7.13
C PHE A 385 12.17 6.81 8.19
N GLY A 386 10.89 6.82 7.80
CA GLY A 386 9.78 6.96 8.73
C GLY A 386 9.73 5.82 9.74
N THR A 387 9.97 4.57 9.30
CA THR A 387 10.03 3.40 10.18
C THR A 387 11.20 3.50 11.16
N LEU A 388 12.40 3.87 10.69
CA LEU A 388 13.56 4.08 11.55
C LEU A 388 13.30 5.16 12.62
N LEU A 389 12.81 6.31 12.17
CA LEU A 389 12.50 7.44 13.05
C LEU A 389 11.33 7.13 14.00
N SER A 390 10.39 6.26 13.63
CA SER A 390 9.28 5.85 14.49
C SER A 390 9.77 5.25 15.80
N GLY A 391 10.72 4.31 15.72
CA GLY A 391 11.30 3.71 16.93
C GLY A 391 12.23 4.64 17.68
N LEU A 392 13.10 5.35 16.94
CA LEU A 392 14.11 6.23 17.53
C LEU A 392 13.48 7.40 18.29
N LEU A 393 12.58 8.14 17.67
CA LEU A 393 11.93 9.30 18.28
C LEU A 393 10.99 8.87 19.43
N TYR A 394 10.28 7.75 19.25
CA TYR A 394 9.45 7.23 20.33
C TYR A 394 10.30 6.80 21.55
N GLN A 395 11.46 6.21 21.32
CA GLN A 395 12.37 5.82 22.40
C GLN A 395 12.94 7.03 23.15
N TRP A 396 13.20 8.15 22.45
CA TRP A 396 13.78 9.36 23.08
C TRP A 396 12.75 10.22 23.82
N GLY A 397 11.54 10.33 23.33
CA GLY A 397 10.55 11.25 23.89
C GLY A 397 9.10 10.82 23.70
N GLY A 398 8.87 9.51 23.51
CA GLY A 398 7.53 8.94 23.39
C GLY A 398 6.75 9.49 22.18
N LEU A 399 5.44 9.53 22.32
CA LEU A 399 4.54 10.00 21.27
C LEU A 399 4.78 11.48 20.90
N LEU A 400 5.17 12.31 21.87
CA LEU A 400 5.48 13.73 21.63
C LEU A 400 6.56 13.89 20.55
N PHE A 401 7.68 13.19 20.68
CA PHE A 401 8.78 13.29 19.71
C PHE A 401 8.40 12.69 18.36
N SER A 402 7.63 11.60 18.33
CA SER A 402 7.12 11.05 17.09
C SER A 402 6.22 12.03 16.32
N LEU A 403 5.31 12.70 17.01
CA LEU A 403 4.44 13.72 16.40
C LEU A 403 5.21 14.97 15.96
N THR A 404 6.17 15.41 16.75
CA THR A 404 7.07 16.52 16.40
C THR A 404 7.90 16.19 15.15
N GLY A 405 8.49 14.99 15.09
CA GLY A 405 9.23 14.51 13.91
C GLY A 405 8.34 14.44 12.67
N SER A 406 7.10 13.99 12.83
CA SER A 406 6.09 14.01 11.76
C SER A 406 5.80 15.43 11.28
N ALA A 407 5.60 16.39 12.20
CA ALA A 407 5.37 17.80 11.87
C ALA A 407 6.56 18.42 11.12
N VAL A 408 7.79 18.14 11.54
CA VAL A 408 9.03 18.62 10.87
C VAL A 408 9.09 18.06 9.45
N MET A 409 8.87 16.76 9.26
CA MET A 409 8.89 16.15 7.92
C MET A 409 7.78 16.70 7.02
N LEU A 410 6.58 16.96 7.55
CA LEU A 410 5.48 17.54 6.78
C LEU A 410 5.74 19.01 6.42
N THR A 411 6.39 19.76 7.32
CA THR A 411 6.84 21.11 7.01
C THR A 411 7.86 21.09 5.87
N ALA A 412 8.82 20.15 5.90
CA ALA A 412 9.75 19.94 4.80
C ALA A 412 9.03 19.53 3.49
N CYS A 413 8.04 18.65 3.58
CA CYS A 413 7.18 18.29 2.43
C CYS A 413 6.49 19.53 1.85
N TRP A 414 5.89 20.37 2.69
CA TRP A 414 5.24 21.61 2.28
C TRP A 414 6.20 22.57 1.60
N LEU A 415 7.37 22.82 2.21
CA LEU A 415 8.39 23.72 1.64
C LEU A 415 8.86 23.23 0.25
N VAL A 416 9.11 21.95 0.09
CA VAL A 416 9.47 21.37 -1.21
C VAL A 416 8.31 21.50 -2.21
N THR A 417 7.07 21.32 -1.76
CA THR A 417 5.86 21.44 -2.59
C THR A 417 5.65 22.88 -3.08
N LEU A 418 6.10 23.89 -2.34
CA LEU A 418 6.07 25.30 -2.79
C LEU A 418 6.92 25.53 -4.07
N ALA A 419 8.00 24.75 -4.22
CA ALA A 419 8.90 24.84 -5.39
C ALA A 419 8.39 24.07 -6.63
N LEU A 420 7.25 23.37 -6.56
CA LEU A 420 6.67 22.65 -7.70
C LEU A 420 6.28 23.63 -8.82
N PRO A 421 6.68 23.37 -10.08
CA PRO A 421 6.32 24.21 -11.22
C PRO A 421 4.82 24.08 -11.54
N VAL A 422 4.14 25.22 -11.71
CA VAL A 422 2.71 25.29 -12.09
C VAL A 422 2.53 25.15 -13.61
N LYS A 423 3.59 25.32 -14.38
CA LYS A 423 3.59 25.18 -15.85
C LYS A 423 4.77 24.31 -16.26
N LEU A 424 4.55 23.46 -17.26
CA LEU A 424 5.64 22.71 -17.88
C LEU A 424 6.52 23.68 -18.70
N SER A 425 7.83 23.45 -18.70
CA SER A 425 8.74 24.19 -19.59
C SER A 425 8.43 23.83 -21.04
N ARG A 426 8.64 24.76 -21.97
CA ARG A 426 8.43 24.54 -23.44
C ARG A 426 9.15 23.31 -23.99
N ASN A 427 10.29 22.93 -23.38
CA ASN A 427 11.06 21.75 -23.77
C ASN A 427 10.39 20.43 -23.28
N ASP A 428 9.52 20.51 -22.26
CA ASP A 428 8.79 19.35 -21.73
C ASP A 428 7.44 19.15 -22.46
N THR A 429 6.92 20.19 -23.10
CA THR A 429 5.60 20.18 -23.78
C THR A 429 5.60 19.42 -25.12
N GLN A 430 6.74 19.24 -25.76
CA GLN A 430 6.84 18.48 -27.03
C GLN A 430 6.66 16.96 -26.86
N ALA A 431 6.59 16.47 -25.62
CA ALA A 431 6.43 15.04 -25.27
C ALA A 431 5.01 14.66 -24.80
N LEU A 432 4.05 15.58 -24.77
CA LEU A 432 2.68 15.29 -24.35
C LEU A 432 1.80 14.89 -25.54
N PRO A 433 1.14 13.71 -25.54
CA PRO A 433 -0.01 13.52 -26.39
C PRO A 433 -1.12 14.45 -25.90
N ALA A 434 -1.91 14.98 -26.84
CA ALA A 434 -3.06 15.81 -26.51
C ALA A 434 -3.92 15.09 -25.44
N LEU A 435 -4.20 15.77 -24.33
CA LEU A 435 -5.00 15.25 -23.20
C LEU A 435 -6.45 14.90 -23.62
N ASP A 436 -6.87 15.28 -24.83
CA ASP A 436 -8.15 14.95 -25.46
C ASP A 436 -8.36 13.45 -25.70
N GLN A 437 -7.32 12.60 -25.52
CA GLN A 437 -7.42 11.15 -25.61
C GLN A 437 -7.53 10.44 -24.24
N VAL A 438 -7.48 11.19 -23.14
CA VAL A 438 -7.82 10.66 -21.81
C VAL A 438 -9.22 11.12 -21.47
N GLU A 439 -10.23 10.43 -21.99
CA GLU A 439 -11.63 10.67 -21.65
C GLU A 439 -11.82 10.77 -20.13
N ALA A 440 -12.36 11.93 -19.72
CA ALA A 440 -12.82 12.14 -18.36
C ALA A 440 -13.89 11.09 -17.99
N PRO A 441 -13.93 10.60 -16.75
CA PRO A 441 -15.02 9.73 -16.33
C PRO A 441 -16.34 10.51 -16.43
N MET A 442 -17.24 10.05 -17.27
CA MET A 442 -18.61 10.58 -17.36
C MET A 442 -19.29 10.51 -16.00
N PRO A 443 -20.02 11.56 -15.59
CA PRO A 443 -20.82 11.51 -14.37
C PRO A 443 -21.89 10.43 -14.52
N ALA A 444 -22.06 9.62 -13.50
CA ALA A 444 -23.17 8.68 -13.38
C ALA A 444 -24.50 9.47 -13.35
N GLY A 445 -25.31 9.33 -14.39
CA GLY A 445 -26.69 9.82 -14.38
C GLY A 445 -27.10 10.58 -15.64
N SER A 446 -27.42 9.88 -16.71
CA SER A 446 -28.52 10.19 -17.60
C SER A 446 -28.81 8.99 -18.49
N ALA A 447 -29.58 8.03 -17.96
CA ALA A 447 -30.44 7.20 -18.78
C ALA A 447 -31.69 8.07 -19.02
N ASP A 448 -31.95 8.38 -20.20
CA ASP A 448 -33.20 8.52 -20.95
C ASP A 448 -33.13 9.68 -21.92
N ALA A 449 -33.25 9.38 -23.19
CA ALA A 449 -34.18 9.99 -24.11
C ALA A 449 -33.76 9.77 -25.55
N GLY A 450 -34.63 9.12 -26.29
CA GLY A 450 -34.81 9.47 -27.68
C GLY A 450 -34.43 8.44 -28.74
N VAL A 451 -35.27 7.44 -28.87
CA VAL A 451 -35.63 6.79 -30.14
C VAL A 451 -36.12 7.78 -31.18
N ARG A 452 -35.72 7.57 -32.43
CA ARG A 452 -36.21 8.10 -33.76
C ARG A 452 -35.16 9.00 -34.45
N ALA A 453 -34.86 8.87 -35.71
CA ALA A 453 -35.57 8.32 -36.84
C ALA A 453 -34.64 8.25 -38.07
N GLU A 454 -34.94 7.28 -38.91
CA GLU A 454 -34.98 7.29 -40.38
C GLU A 454 -33.74 7.54 -41.24
N ALA A 455 -33.46 6.49 -41.90
CA ALA A 455 -33.29 6.26 -43.36
C ALA A 455 -33.30 7.52 -44.26
N ARG A 456 -32.27 7.65 -45.12
CA ARG A 456 -32.35 7.76 -46.57
C ARG A 456 -30.98 8.12 -47.18
N TYR A 457 -30.74 7.39 -48.22
CA TYR A 457 -29.81 7.42 -49.35
C TYR A 457 -28.47 6.76 -49.14
#